data_04329290ef46e282176d1b978f598329
#
_entry.id   04329290ef46e282176d1b978f598329
#
_cell.length_a   1.000
_cell.length_b   1.000
_cell.length_c   1.000
_cell.angle_alpha   90.00
_cell.angle_beta   90.00
_cell.angle_gamma   90.00
#
_symmetry.space_group_name_H-M   'P 1'
#
loop_
_entity.id
_entity.type
_entity.pdbx_description
1 polymer ?
#
loop_
_entity_poly.entity_id
_entity_poly.type
_entity_poly.pdbx_seq_one_letter_code
_entity_poly.pdbx_strand_id
1 'polypeptide(L)'
;MTYHAIGRFIGNFSYLEYQLRFFLIDKIKLDSKFHNALITHDFSLLCTAVQEVHRQTTEPEVYDRLKKLISRVREFNDLRVKVVHGTWFPYQEGGTLLHVSRHSLQDHYTEEMAEYLEQQAELMFDINLEMMTIFLRGRDYPDEEEPAVTGTT
;
A
#
# COMPACT_ATOMS: atom_id res chain seq x y z
N MET A 1 -22.81 8.60 -2.97
CA MET A 1 -21.54 8.89 -3.66
C MET A 1 -20.38 8.99 -2.68
N THR A 2 -20.42 9.85 -1.67
CA THR A 2 -19.33 10.07 -0.69
C THR A 2 -18.89 8.79 0.07
N TYR A 3 -19.82 8.01 0.61
CA TYR A 3 -19.47 6.77 1.33
C TYR A 3 -18.84 5.70 0.42
N HIS A 4 -19.22 5.66 -0.86
CA HIS A 4 -18.61 4.76 -1.83
C HIS A 4 -17.15 5.13 -2.07
N ALA A 5 -16.85 6.41 -2.28
CA ALA A 5 -15.50 6.91 -2.48
C ALA A 5 -14.60 6.64 -1.26
N ILE A 6 -15.11 6.90 -0.05
CA ILE A 6 -14.40 6.57 1.21
C ILE A 6 -14.10 5.08 1.28
N GLY A 7 -15.12 4.23 1.05
CA GLY A 7 -14.96 2.78 1.12
C GLY A 7 -13.95 2.26 0.10
N ARG A 8 -14.01 2.76 -1.14
CA ARG A 8 -13.07 2.39 -2.21
C ARG A 8 -11.63 2.79 -1.87
N PHE A 9 -11.44 4.03 -1.42
CA PHE A 9 -10.11 4.52 -1.02
C PHE A 9 -9.52 3.72 0.14
N ILE A 10 -10.29 3.50 1.22
CA ILE A 10 -9.82 2.74 2.40
C ILE A 10 -9.59 1.28 2.05
N GLY A 11 -10.44 0.66 1.22
CA GLY A 11 -10.27 -0.71 0.76
C GLY A 11 -8.97 -0.89 -0.04
N ASN A 12 -8.70 0.00 -1.00
CA ASN A 12 -7.46 -0.01 -1.78
C ASN A 12 -6.22 0.23 -0.89
N PHE A 13 -6.33 1.13 0.09
CA PHE A 13 -5.24 1.34 1.05
C PHE A 13 -4.94 0.11 1.90
N SER A 14 -5.98 -0.56 2.41
CA SER A 14 -5.82 -1.79 3.18
C SER A 14 -5.16 -2.91 2.36
N TYR A 15 -5.51 -3.01 1.08
CA TYR A 15 -4.89 -3.97 0.16
C TYR A 15 -3.41 -3.62 -0.11
N LEU A 16 -3.08 -2.34 -0.30
CA LEU A 16 -1.71 -1.87 -0.45
C LEU A 16 -0.86 -2.18 0.79
N GLU A 17 -1.39 -1.94 1.99
CA GLU A 17 -0.72 -2.28 3.25
C GLU A 17 -0.48 -3.79 3.36
N TYR A 18 -1.49 -4.60 3.04
CA TYR A 18 -1.35 -6.06 3.00
C TYR A 18 -0.23 -6.51 2.05
N GLN A 19 -0.17 -5.94 0.86
CA GLN A 19 0.87 -6.29 -0.11
C GLN A 19 2.27 -5.92 0.37
N LEU A 20 2.47 -4.73 0.94
CA LEU A 20 3.75 -4.34 1.52
C LEU A 20 4.23 -5.34 2.59
N ARG A 21 3.32 -5.79 3.47
CA ARG A 21 3.62 -6.81 4.48
C ARG A 21 3.98 -8.14 3.82
N PHE A 22 3.19 -8.57 2.85
CA PHE A 22 3.41 -9.82 2.14
C PHE A 22 4.78 -9.85 1.45
N PHE A 23 5.14 -8.79 0.74
CA PHE A 23 6.42 -8.71 0.05
C PHE A 23 7.61 -8.63 1.01
N LEU A 24 7.47 -7.91 2.12
CA LEU A 24 8.51 -7.90 3.15
C LEU A 24 8.74 -9.31 3.71
N ILE A 25 7.67 -10.00 4.10
CA ILE A 25 7.70 -11.37 4.63
C ILE A 25 8.35 -12.33 3.63
N ASP A 26 7.92 -12.28 2.36
CA ASP A 26 8.45 -13.14 1.30
C ASP A 26 9.94 -12.87 1.02
N LYS A 27 10.33 -11.60 0.99
CA LYS A 27 11.72 -11.23 0.70
C LYS A 27 12.70 -11.65 1.81
N ILE A 28 12.29 -11.55 3.08
CA ILE A 28 13.12 -11.99 4.22
C ILE A 28 12.92 -13.46 4.58
N LYS A 29 12.04 -14.18 3.86
CA LYS A 29 11.71 -15.60 4.11
C LYS A 29 11.28 -15.87 5.54
N LEU A 30 10.47 -14.98 6.10
CA LEU A 30 9.99 -15.10 7.48
C LEU A 30 9.03 -16.29 7.63
N ASP A 31 9.29 -17.14 8.61
CA ASP A 31 8.39 -18.27 8.96
C ASP A 31 6.99 -17.75 9.36
N SER A 32 5.94 -18.39 8.85
CA SER A 32 4.55 -17.97 9.01
C SER A 32 4.11 -17.78 10.46
N LYS A 33 4.65 -18.59 11.39
CA LYS A 33 4.35 -18.49 12.83
C LYS A 33 4.80 -17.17 13.47
N PHE A 34 5.71 -16.42 12.81
CA PHE A 34 6.24 -15.16 13.31
C PHE A 34 5.65 -13.92 12.62
N HIS A 35 4.83 -14.06 11.55
CA HIS A 35 4.34 -12.94 10.76
C HIS A 35 3.68 -11.86 11.63
N ASN A 36 2.72 -12.24 12.48
CA ASN A 36 1.97 -11.28 13.29
C ASN A 36 2.78 -10.71 14.45
N ALA A 37 3.83 -11.41 14.88
CA ALA A 37 4.65 -10.96 16.02
C ALA A 37 5.78 -10.02 15.60
N LEU A 38 6.35 -10.20 14.40
CA LEU A 38 7.56 -9.49 13.97
C LEU A 38 7.31 -8.40 12.94
N ILE A 39 6.22 -8.48 12.16
CA ILE A 39 5.90 -7.43 11.19
C ILE A 39 5.17 -6.28 11.89
N THR A 40 5.75 -5.10 11.81
CA THR A 40 5.19 -3.89 12.43
C THR A 40 3.79 -3.56 11.94
N HIS A 41 2.97 -3.03 12.85
CA HIS A 41 1.66 -2.44 12.55
C HIS A 41 1.75 -0.93 12.25
N ASP A 42 2.90 -0.31 12.46
CA ASP A 42 3.16 1.06 12.03
C ASP A 42 3.44 1.11 10.54
N PHE A 43 2.58 1.80 9.80
CA PHE A 43 2.66 1.88 8.34
C PHE A 43 3.94 2.59 7.86
N SER A 44 4.36 3.63 8.55
CA SER A 44 5.57 4.38 8.19
C SER A 44 6.81 3.52 8.38
N LEU A 45 6.87 2.76 9.46
CA LEU A 45 7.95 1.82 9.74
C LEU A 45 7.94 0.65 8.74
N LEU A 46 6.76 0.15 8.36
CA LEU A 46 6.62 -0.87 7.31
C LEU A 46 7.22 -0.39 5.99
N CYS A 47 6.89 0.82 5.54
CA CYS A 47 7.48 1.42 4.35
C CYS A 47 9.01 1.53 4.45
N THR A 48 9.53 1.90 5.61
CA THR A 48 10.96 1.99 5.86
C THR A 48 11.63 0.61 5.78
N ALA A 49 11.02 -0.41 6.38
CA ALA A 49 11.53 -1.78 6.33
C ALA A 49 11.56 -2.33 4.90
N VAL A 50 10.48 -2.11 4.13
CA VAL A 50 10.43 -2.51 2.71
C VAL A 50 11.54 -1.83 1.91
N GLN A 51 11.74 -0.52 2.09
CA GLN A 51 12.82 0.21 1.40
C GLN A 51 14.19 -0.33 1.77
N GLU A 52 14.46 -0.54 3.05
CA GLU A 52 15.79 -0.97 3.52
C GLU A 52 16.14 -2.39 3.04
N VAL A 53 15.19 -3.32 3.09
CA VAL A 53 15.39 -4.67 2.57
C VAL A 53 15.69 -4.65 1.07
N HIS A 54 14.92 -3.87 0.29
CA HIS A 54 15.14 -3.79 -1.16
C HIS A 54 16.42 -3.05 -1.52
N ARG A 55 16.82 -2.04 -0.74
CA ARG A 55 18.11 -1.37 -0.93
C ARG A 55 19.29 -2.34 -0.89
N GLN A 56 19.19 -3.37 -0.04
CA GLN A 56 20.26 -4.38 0.13
C GLN A 56 20.18 -5.54 -0.87
N THR A 57 19.00 -5.77 -1.48
CA THR A 57 18.75 -7.00 -2.22
C THR A 57 18.32 -6.79 -3.68
N THR A 58 18.29 -5.55 -4.14
CA THR A 58 17.73 -5.21 -5.47
C THR A 58 18.71 -4.31 -6.22
N GLU A 59 18.71 -4.39 -7.55
CA GLU A 59 19.51 -3.53 -8.42
C GLU A 59 19.17 -2.04 -8.19
N PRO A 60 20.18 -1.13 -8.27
CA PRO A 60 20.01 0.28 -7.94
C PRO A 60 18.86 0.97 -8.69
N GLU A 61 18.71 0.69 -9.99
CA GLU A 61 17.65 1.29 -10.83
C GLU A 61 16.26 0.86 -10.38
N VAL A 62 16.09 -0.41 -10.01
CA VAL A 62 14.82 -0.95 -9.51
C VAL A 62 14.52 -0.39 -8.12
N TYR A 63 15.54 -0.24 -7.28
CA TYR A 63 15.42 0.38 -5.97
C TYR A 63 14.98 1.85 -6.08
N ASP A 64 15.55 2.63 -7.01
CA ASP A 64 15.18 4.04 -7.20
C ASP A 64 13.71 4.20 -7.63
N ARG A 65 13.22 3.27 -8.46
CA ARG A 65 11.79 3.22 -8.80
C ARG A 65 10.93 2.92 -7.58
N LEU A 66 11.28 1.88 -6.80
CA LEU A 66 10.57 1.53 -5.58
C LEU A 66 10.53 2.68 -4.58
N LYS A 67 11.64 3.39 -4.41
CA LYS A 67 11.73 4.55 -3.52
C LYS A 67 10.72 5.65 -3.87
N LYS A 68 10.54 5.94 -5.17
CA LYS A 68 9.53 6.91 -5.65
C LYS A 68 8.11 6.44 -5.35
N LEU A 69 7.82 5.16 -5.58
CA LEU A 69 6.51 4.57 -5.28
C LEU A 69 6.21 4.61 -3.77
N ILE A 70 7.16 4.25 -2.93
CA ILE A 70 7.00 4.31 -1.46
C ILE A 70 6.77 5.76 -0.99
N SER A 71 7.38 6.76 -1.62
CA SER A 71 7.07 8.16 -1.30
C SER A 71 5.58 8.48 -1.53
N ARG A 72 5.02 8.07 -2.69
CA ARG A 72 3.59 8.22 -2.98
C ARG A 72 2.70 7.43 -2.02
N VAL A 73 3.12 6.24 -1.67
CA VAL A 73 2.42 5.40 -0.68
C VAL A 73 2.33 6.07 0.69
N ARG A 74 3.35 6.80 1.11
CA ARG A 74 3.31 7.60 2.36
C ARG A 74 2.32 8.76 2.28
N GLU A 75 2.19 9.43 1.12
CA GLU A 75 1.18 10.47 0.91
C GLU A 75 -0.25 9.92 1.03
N PHE A 76 -0.51 8.70 0.53
CA PHE A 76 -1.80 8.02 0.73
C PHE A 76 -2.08 7.72 2.21
N ASN A 77 -1.06 7.38 3.00
CA ASN A 77 -1.25 7.20 4.44
C ASN A 77 -1.63 8.51 5.14
N ASP A 78 -1.03 9.62 4.77
CA ASP A 78 -1.38 10.94 5.33
C ASP A 78 -2.83 11.31 4.99
N LEU A 79 -3.26 11.02 3.75
CA LEU A 79 -4.65 11.18 3.34
C LEU A 79 -5.58 10.22 4.10
N ARG A 80 -5.20 8.95 4.23
CA ARG A 80 -5.96 7.95 4.99
C ARG A 80 -6.18 8.38 6.43
N VAL A 81 -5.16 8.92 7.08
CA VAL A 81 -5.29 9.43 8.46
C VAL A 81 -6.33 10.54 8.54
N LYS A 82 -6.34 11.47 7.59
CA LYS A 82 -7.36 12.55 7.52
C LYS A 82 -8.76 11.97 7.29
N VAL A 83 -8.89 11.03 6.34
CA VAL A 83 -10.17 10.41 5.98
C VAL A 83 -10.78 9.62 7.14
N VAL A 84 -9.95 8.87 7.89
CA VAL A 84 -10.43 8.00 8.98
C VAL A 84 -10.70 8.80 10.26
N HIS A 85 -9.94 9.84 10.53
CA HIS A 85 -10.04 10.61 11.78
C HIS A 85 -10.74 11.95 11.63
N GLY A 86 -11.13 12.31 10.43
CA GLY A 86 -11.89 13.54 10.18
C GLY A 86 -13.40 13.35 10.36
N THR A 87 -14.10 14.47 10.49
CA THR A 87 -15.56 14.49 10.53
C THR A 87 -16.12 14.72 9.12
N TRP A 88 -17.03 13.88 8.69
CA TRP A 88 -17.61 13.93 7.36
C TRP A 88 -18.98 14.57 7.36
N PHE A 89 -19.22 15.46 6.40
CA PHE A 89 -20.51 16.06 6.09
C PHE A 89 -21.00 15.54 4.72
N PRO A 90 -21.59 14.33 4.67
CA PRO A 90 -21.89 13.63 3.42
C PRO A 90 -23.05 14.23 2.62
N TYR A 91 -23.86 15.08 3.26
CA TYR A 91 -25.02 15.70 2.65
C TYR A 91 -24.70 16.97 1.86
N GLN A 92 -23.50 17.51 2.00
CA GLN A 92 -23.01 18.59 1.15
C GLN A 92 -22.57 18.02 -0.19
N GLU A 93 -22.76 18.79 -1.25
CA GLU A 93 -22.40 18.38 -2.60
C GLU A 93 -20.92 18.01 -2.68
N GLY A 94 -20.62 16.81 -3.22
CA GLY A 94 -19.25 16.29 -3.25
C GLY A 94 -18.67 15.77 -1.93
N GLY A 95 -19.37 15.97 -0.80
CA GLY A 95 -18.90 15.58 0.55
C GLY A 95 -17.79 16.48 1.07
N THR A 96 -17.98 17.01 2.27
CA THR A 96 -16.98 17.86 2.95
C THR A 96 -16.32 17.09 4.08
N LEU A 97 -15.00 17.18 4.17
CA LEU A 97 -14.20 16.63 5.25
C LEU A 97 -13.69 17.77 6.14
N LEU A 98 -14.01 17.70 7.43
CA LEU A 98 -13.38 18.52 8.46
C LEU A 98 -12.29 17.70 9.17
N HIS A 99 -11.05 18.16 9.09
CA HIS A 99 -9.95 17.60 9.84
C HIS A 99 -9.36 18.65 10.78
N VAL A 100 -9.29 18.32 12.07
CA VAL A 100 -8.66 19.17 13.08
C VAL A 100 -7.22 18.72 13.28
N SER A 101 -6.28 19.60 13.00
CA SER A 101 -4.85 19.32 13.22
C SER A 101 -4.54 19.15 14.71
N ARG A 102 -3.98 18.00 15.07
CA ARG A 102 -3.59 17.71 16.47
C ARG A 102 -2.46 18.63 16.99
N HIS A 103 -1.67 19.21 16.09
CA HIS A 103 -0.54 20.05 16.47
C HIS A 103 -0.90 21.53 16.60
N SER A 104 -1.84 22.01 15.78
CA SER A 104 -2.21 23.43 15.75
C SER A 104 -3.62 23.70 16.26
N LEU A 105 -4.44 22.66 16.44
CA LEU A 105 -5.88 22.74 16.74
C LEU A 105 -6.65 23.60 15.72
N GLN A 106 -6.12 23.70 14.50
CA GLN A 106 -6.75 24.43 13.41
C GLN A 106 -7.67 23.52 12.61
N ASP A 107 -8.83 24.06 12.26
CA ASP A 107 -9.82 23.41 11.41
C ASP A 107 -9.43 23.54 9.95
N HIS A 108 -9.44 22.42 9.22
CA HIS A 108 -9.23 22.35 7.79
C HIS A 108 -10.46 21.73 7.14
N TYR A 109 -11.21 22.52 6.38
CA TYR A 109 -12.33 22.07 5.57
C TYR A 109 -11.83 21.75 4.16
N THR A 110 -12.16 20.58 3.64
CA THR A 110 -11.88 20.20 2.25
C THR A 110 -13.19 19.79 1.62
N GLU A 111 -13.60 20.53 0.60
CA GLU A 111 -14.79 20.27 -0.21
C GLU A 111 -14.48 19.30 -1.35
N GLU A 112 -15.51 18.77 -2.01
CA GLU A 112 -15.41 17.86 -3.18
C GLU A 112 -14.52 16.62 -2.95
N MET A 113 -14.42 16.20 -1.69
CA MET A 113 -13.54 15.10 -1.30
C MET A 113 -13.90 13.76 -1.95
N ALA A 114 -15.14 13.54 -2.34
CA ALA A 114 -15.56 12.27 -2.94
C ALA A 114 -14.87 12.03 -4.27
N GLU A 115 -14.84 13.02 -5.16
CA GLU A 115 -14.17 12.92 -6.46
C GLU A 115 -12.64 12.77 -6.28
N TYR A 116 -12.07 13.57 -5.40
CA TYR A 116 -10.65 13.47 -5.08
C TYR A 116 -10.26 12.07 -4.57
N LEU A 117 -11.06 11.46 -3.67
CA LEU A 117 -10.81 10.12 -3.17
C LEU A 117 -10.93 9.05 -4.25
N GLU A 118 -11.87 9.19 -5.20
CA GLU A 118 -11.96 8.27 -6.34
C GLU A 118 -10.69 8.33 -7.20
N GLN A 119 -10.20 9.53 -7.52
CA GLN A 119 -8.96 9.72 -8.27
C GLN A 119 -7.75 9.15 -7.51
N GLN A 120 -7.66 9.37 -6.19
CA GLN A 120 -6.58 8.79 -5.39
C GLN A 120 -6.67 7.27 -5.28
N ALA A 121 -7.88 6.70 -5.27
CA ALA A 121 -8.07 5.24 -5.26
C ALA A 121 -7.61 4.60 -6.58
N GLU A 122 -7.84 5.24 -7.73
CA GLU A 122 -7.35 4.79 -9.03
C GLU A 122 -5.83 4.87 -9.11
N LEU A 123 -5.25 6.00 -8.72
CA LEU A 123 -3.80 6.17 -8.69
C LEU A 123 -3.11 5.15 -7.76
N MET A 124 -3.74 4.85 -6.62
CA MET A 124 -3.24 3.84 -5.68
C MET A 124 -3.24 2.44 -6.29
N PHE A 125 -4.27 2.12 -7.10
CA PHE A 125 -4.33 0.85 -7.82
C PHE A 125 -3.19 0.72 -8.82
N ASP A 126 -2.90 1.76 -9.61
CA ASP A 126 -1.81 1.76 -10.58
C ASP A 126 -0.44 1.61 -9.91
N ILE A 127 -0.21 2.33 -8.83
CA ILE A 127 1.01 2.21 -8.01
C ILE A 127 1.17 0.79 -7.47
N ASN A 128 0.08 0.19 -7.05
CA ASN A 128 0.07 -1.16 -6.53
C ASN A 128 0.47 -2.19 -7.60
N LEU A 129 -0.04 -2.06 -8.82
CA LEU A 129 0.35 -2.91 -9.96
C LEU A 129 1.85 -2.74 -10.29
N GLU A 130 2.35 -1.51 -10.28
CA GLU A 130 3.78 -1.26 -10.53
C GLU A 130 4.66 -1.87 -9.45
N MET A 131 4.28 -1.74 -8.18
CA MET A 131 4.99 -2.37 -7.06
C MET A 131 4.99 -3.89 -7.18
N MET A 132 3.85 -4.50 -7.51
CA MET A 132 3.78 -5.96 -7.77
C MET A 132 4.77 -6.39 -8.84
N THR A 133 4.89 -5.62 -9.92
CA THR A 133 5.83 -5.93 -11.00
C THR A 133 7.29 -5.92 -10.50
N ILE A 134 7.64 -4.98 -9.62
CA ILE A 134 8.97 -4.93 -8.99
C ILE A 134 9.21 -6.15 -8.09
N PHE A 135 8.23 -6.49 -7.27
CA PHE A 135 8.35 -7.56 -6.29
C PHE A 135 8.38 -8.96 -6.95
N LEU A 136 7.63 -9.15 -8.04
CA LEU A 136 7.57 -10.44 -8.74
C LEU A 136 8.79 -10.70 -9.62
N ARG A 137 9.45 -9.67 -10.17
CA ARG A 137 10.66 -9.83 -10.98
C ARG A 137 11.86 -10.43 -10.24
N GLY A 138 11.85 -10.41 -8.93
CA GLY A 138 12.90 -11.01 -8.07
C GLY A 138 12.54 -12.39 -7.52
N ARG A 139 11.47 -13.00 -7.98
CA ARG A 139 11.15 -14.39 -7.65
C ARG A 139 11.78 -15.29 -8.69
N ASP A 140 12.82 -16.01 -8.30
CA ASP A 140 13.20 -17.25 -8.97
C ASP A 140 12.05 -18.23 -8.70
N TYR A 141 11.12 -18.39 -9.65
CA TYR A 141 10.28 -19.56 -9.68
C TYR A 141 11.23 -20.73 -9.91
N PRO A 142 11.31 -21.73 -9.01
CA PRO A 142 11.97 -22.95 -9.37
C PRO A 142 11.31 -23.44 -10.66
N ASP A 143 12.11 -23.69 -11.69
CA ASP A 143 11.62 -24.31 -12.92
C ASP A 143 10.78 -25.50 -12.47
N GLU A 144 9.51 -25.54 -12.88
CA GLU A 144 8.65 -26.69 -12.65
C GLU A 144 9.39 -27.87 -13.28
N GLU A 145 9.98 -28.74 -12.45
CA GLU A 145 10.55 -29.99 -12.92
C GLU A 145 9.40 -30.69 -13.67
N GLU A 146 9.52 -30.78 -15.01
CA GLU A 146 8.60 -31.58 -15.81
C GLU A 146 8.53 -32.95 -15.17
N PRO A 147 7.33 -33.45 -14.85
CA PRO A 147 7.19 -34.80 -14.28
C PRO A 147 7.83 -35.79 -15.29
N ALA A 148 8.89 -36.44 -14.84
CA ALA A 148 9.57 -37.47 -15.62
C ALA A 148 8.51 -38.49 -16.11
N VAL A 149 8.25 -38.47 -17.41
CA VAL A 149 7.38 -39.46 -18.06
C VAL A 149 8.10 -40.80 -17.93
N THR A 150 7.79 -41.54 -16.86
CA THR A 150 8.20 -42.94 -16.73
C THR A 150 7.45 -43.74 -17.78
N GLY A 151 8.08 -43.89 -18.94
CA GLY A 151 7.63 -44.84 -19.95
C GLY A 151 7.76 -46.25 -19.41
N THR A 152 6.64 -46.87 -19.15
CA THR A 152 6.52 -48.32 -18.91
C THR A 152 6.45 -49.00 -20.26
N THR A 153 7.48 -49.73 -20.59
CA THR A 153 7.46 -50.85 -21.60
C THR A 153 6.90 -52.09 -20.99
#